data_993d9e94f1c6ec53c352dfce348caf7f
#
_entry.id   993d9e94f1c6ec53c352dfce348caf7f
#
_cell.length_a   1.000
_cell.length_b   1.000
_cell.length_c   1.000
_cell.angle_alpha   90.00
_cell.angle_beta   90.00
_cell.angle_gamma   90.00
#
_symmetry.space_group_name_H-M   'P 1'
#
loop_
_entity.id
_entity.type
_entity.pdbx_description
1 polymer ?
#
loop_
_entity_poly.entity_id
_entity_poly.type
_entity_poly.pdbx_seq_one_letter_code
_entity_poly.pdbx_strand_id
1 'polypeptide(L)'
;MFKIGFKEHYRILHINNEMGNRLVGGAGTYMNEIYRYHKSDTGFIYMNMGGYLDDFDMEEYRETGDVAIMHMDESSKLANLDWDILVVQFYEFANCINDMVMQDRKLVYVIHSVPTTEPMLAGDPFGGNEGVRQKFEYLCNRADILVCVSNAEREKLIGIYPQYKDKIRVVHNGITFDEEITNNENYRKSRRVFGYIGRTDYRKGILECIQSIKDIDAELHIACPKNDSSYIEKILLYIEAANMQDRVKFHGWCVGERKKNFLNSLDALIIPSLYEPFGYVALEGMMYGLPLISSNNGGLDEILEGYRYKYDPYSKDGLKNAILAFRQDSNSEIEQQQKILRENLKKFHAKDMSEKYCLIWEELING
;
A
#
# COMPACT_ATOMS: atom_id res chain seq x y z
N MET A 1 19.57 -17.78 11.24
CA MET A 1 18.45 -18.07 10.33
C MET A 1 17.64 -19.21 10.93
N PHE A 2 16.38 -18.97 11.16
CA PHE A 2 15.43 -19.99 11.62
C PHE A 2 14.66 -20.49 10.39
N LYS A 3 14.66 -21.81 10.13
CA LYS A 3 14.03 -22.47 8.98
C LYS A 3 13.03 -23.49 9.49
N ILE A 4 11.81 -23.50 8.96
CA ILE A 4 10.83 -24.56 9.15
C ILE A 4 10.49 -25.09 7.75
N GLY A 5 10.93 -26.32 7.43
CA GLY A 5 10.60 -26.98 6.16
C GLY A 5 11.11 -26.29 4.88
N PHE A 6 12.05 -25.34 5.00
CA PHE A 6 12.58 -24.59 3.88
C PHE A 6 13.31 -25.52 2.91
N LYS A 7 12.93 -25.49 1.63
CA LYS A 7 13.45 -26.38 0.58
C LYS A 7 14.93 -26.13 0.27
N GLU A 8 15.55 -27.07 -0.42
CA GLU A 8 16.92 -26.94 -0.88
C GLU A 8 17.05 -25.94 -2.02
N HIS A 9 16.06 -25.90 -2.95
CA HIS A 9 16.02 -24.99 -4.09
C HIS A 9 14.68 -24.27 -4.19
N TYR A 10 14.74 -22.98 -4.54
CA TYR A 10 13.59 -22.15 -4.93
C TYR A 10 13.87 -21.46 -6.27
N ARG A 11 12.92 -21.54 -7.19
CA ARG A 11 13.00 -20.76 -8.42
C ARG A 11 12.91 -19.25 -8.12
N ILE A 12 12.02 -18.87 -7.22
CA ILE A 12 11.80 -17.48 -6.80
C ILE A 12 12.02 -17.36 -5.29
N LEU A 13 12.81 -16.39 -4.88
CA LEU A 13 13.03 -16.08 -3.46
C LEU A 13 12.67 -14.63 -3.17
N HIS A 14 11.63 -14.42 -2.37
CA HIS A 14 11.26 -13.09 -1.88
C HIS A 14 11.99 -12.77 -0.58
N ILE A 15 12.56 -11.57 -0.46
CA ILE A 15 12.99 -11.01 0.82
C ILE A 15 12.13 -9.80 1.16
N ASN A 16 11.63 -9.75 2.39
CA ASN A 16 10.72 -8.70 2.85
C ASN A 16 10.87 -8.49 4.36
N ASN A 17 10.28 -7.42 4.89
CA ASN A 17 10.22 -7.09 6.32
C ASN A 17 8.78 -6.82 6.80
N GLU A 18 7.79 -7.05 5.94
CA GLU A 18 6.37 -6.92 6.25
C GLU A 18 5.61 -8.11 5.65
N MET A 19 5.08 -9.00 6.47
CA MET A 19 4.13 -10.05 6.08
C MET A 19 3.41 -10.63 7.31
N GLY A 20 2.37 -11.43 7.10
CA GLY A 20 1.57 -12.03 8.16
C GLY A 20 0.94 -10.97 9.06
N ASN A 21 1.16 -11.10 10.35
CA ASN A 21 0.67 -10.15 11.36
C ASN A 21 1.51 -8.85 11.45
N ARG A 22 2.63 -8.77 10.74
CA ARG A 22 3.53 -7.59 10.72
C ARG A 22 3.23 -6.69 9.55
N LEU A 23 2.06 -6.06 9.58
CA LEU A 23 1.60 -5.12 8.55
C LEU A 23 1.79 -3.68 9.04
N VAL A 24 2.66 -2.94 8.37
CA VAL A 24 2.86 -1.50 8.61
C VAL A 24 2.20 -0.67 7.51
N GLY A 25 2.08 -1.23 6.31
CA GLY A 25 1.51 -0.53 5.16
C GLY A 25 1.10 -1.44 4.01
N GLY A 26 0.95 -0.84 2.83
CA GLY A 26 0.56 -1.55 1.61
C GLY A 26 1.54 -2.63 1.15
N ALA A 27 2.82 -2.52 1.50
CA ALA A 27 3.82 -3.54 1.17
C ALA A 27 3.54 -4.87 1.88
N GLY A 28 3.09 -4.81 3.14
CA GLY A 28 2.69 -6.01 3.87
C GLY A 28 1.43 -6.66 3.27
N THR A 29 0.42 -5.85 2.88
CA THR A 29 -0.75 -6.37 2.17
C THR A 29 -0.32 -7.05 0.86
N TYR A 30 0.53 -6.40 0.07
CA TYR A 30 1.11 -6.98 -1.15
C TYR A 30 1.77 -8.34 -0.89
N MET A 31 2.61 -8.44 0.15
CA MET A 31 3.30 -9.69 0.47
C MET A 31 2.34 -10.81 0.85
N ASN A 32 1.32 -10.51 1.66
CA ASN A 32 0.32 -11.50 2.03
C ASN A 32 -0.48 -11.98 0.81
N GLU A 33 -0.77 -11.10 -0.13
CA GLU A 33 -1.46 -11.49 -1.36
C GLU A 33 -0.55 -12.29 -2.32
N ILE A 34 0.73 -11.93 -2.46
CA ILE A 34 1.70 -12.76 -3.20
C ILE A 34 1.85 -14.13 -2.53
N TYR A 35 1.98 -14.18 -1.19
CA TYR A 35 2.07 -15.44 -0.47
C TYR A 35 0.85 -16.32 -0.67
N ARG A 36 -0.35 -15.77 -0.70
CA ARG A 36 -1.60 -16.50 -0.91
C ARG A 36 -1.67 -17.25 -2.25
N TYR A 37 -1.08 -16.67 -3.29
CA TYR A 37 -1.13 -17.20 -4.66
C TYR A 37 0.22 -17.70 -5.18
N HIS A 38 1.23 -17.84 -4.31
CA HIS A 38 2.54 -18.32 -4.73
C HIS A 38 2.50 -19.78 -5.21
N LYS A 39 3.45 -20.12 -6.07
CA LYS A 39 3.68 -21.50 -6.49
C LYS A 39 4.63 -22.21 -5.52
N SER A 40 4.64 -23.55 -5.55
CA SER A 40 5.47 -24.39 -4.68
C SER A 40 6.98 -24.20 -4.84
N ASP A 41 7.45 -23.55 -5.91
CA ASP A 41 8.84 -23.20 -6.17
C ASP A 41 9.24 -21.79 -5.70
N THR A 42 8.38 -21.15 -4.92
CA THR A 42 8.58 -19.80 -4.35
C THR A 42 8.85 -19.89 -2.85
N GLY A 43 9.93 -19.25 -2.40
CA GLY A 43 10.29 -19.12 -0.99
C GLY A 43 10.24 -17.67 -0.51
N PHE A 44 10.07 -17.49 0.80
CA PHE A 44 9.96 -16.19 1.44
C PHE A 44 10.91 -16.09 2.62
N ILE A 45 11.68 -15.01 2.70
CA ILE A 45 12.51 -14.71 3.86
C ILE A 45 12.01 -13.43 4.50
N TYR A 46 11.52 -13.55 5.72
CA TYR A 46 11.27 -12.39 6.57
C TYR A 46 12.59 -11.87 7.12
N MET A 47 12.98 -10.66 6.69
CA MET A 47 14.21 -10.00 7.11
C MET A 47 13.95 -9.18 8.36
N ASN A 48 14.47 -9.64 9.51
CA ASN A 48 14.43 -8.88 10.74
C ASN A 48 15.48 -7.76 10.70
N MET A 49 15.01 -6.52 10.66
CA MET A 49 15.84 -5.31 10.58
C MET A 49 16.25 -4.73 11.93
N GLY A 50 16.01 -5.46 13.02
CA GLY A 50 16.32 -5.05 14.39
C GLY A 50 15.08 -4.70 15.21
N GLY A 51 14.95 -5.37 16.36
CA GLY A 51 13.88 -5.18 17.34
C GLY A 51 12.58 -5.94 17.03
N TYR A 52 12.17 -6.82 17.96
CA TYR A 52 10.85 -7.50 18.00
C TYR A 52 10.68 -8.71 17.06
N LEU A 53 11.53 -9.74 17.21
CA LEU A 53 11.22 -11.09 16.73
C LEU A 53 10.04 -11.72 17.48
N ASP A 54 9.83 -11.29 18.73
CA ASP A 54 8.93 -11.96 19.68
C ASP A 54 7.46 -11.96 19.26
N ASP A 55 7.08 -11.15 18.26
CA ASP A 55 5.68 -11.01 17.83
C ASP A 55 5.41 -11.49 16.39
N PHE A 56 6.41 -11.97 15.64
CA PHE A 56 6.14 -12.53 14.30
C PHE A 56 5.63 -13.96 14.46
N ASP A 57 4.37 -14.17 14.11
CA ASP A 57 3.74 -15.47 14.23
C ASP A 57 4.14 -16.37 13.05
N MET A 58 5.11 -17.26 13.30
CA MET A 58 5.54 -18.28 12.33
C MET A 58 4.61 -19.50 12.27
N GLU A 59 3.70 -19.65 13.24
CA GLU A 59 2.79 -20.80 13.25
C GLU A 59 1.90 -20.83 12.00
N GLU A 60 1.49 -19.63 11.52
CA GLU A 60 0.68 -19.48 10.30
C GLU A 60 1.37 -20.11 9.06
N TYR A 61 2.71 -20.19 9.06
CA TYR A 61 3.49 -20.67 7.91
C TYR A 61 4.09 -22.07 8.09
N ARG A 62 3.84 -22.73 9.21
CA ARG A 62 4.44 -24.05 9.52
C ARG A 62 4.05 -25.13 8.54
N GLU A 63 2.81 -25.12 8.07
CA GLU A 63 2.31 -26.16 7.18
C GLU A 63 2.87 -26.07 5.75
N THR A 64 3.16 -24.86 5.28
CA THR A 64 3.69 -24.66 3.92
C THR A 64 5.20 -24.84 3.84
N GLY A 65 5.94 -24.51 4.90
CA GLY A 65 7.39 -24.62 4.96
C GLY A 65 8.17 -23.65 4.07
N ASP A 66 7.50 -22.75 3.38
CA ASP A 66 8.10 -21.87 2.39
C ASP A 66 8.56 -20.52 2.98
N VAL A 67 8.51 -20.34 4.30
CA VAL A 67 8.92 -19.12 4.99
C VAL A 67 10.07 -19.38 5.95
N ALA A 68 11.06 -18.49 5.93
CA ALA A 68 12.17 -18.47 6.88
C ALA A 68 12.36 -17.07 7.47
N ILE A 69 12.95 -16.99 8.67
CA ILE A 69 13.38 -15.74 9.28
C ILE A 69 14.89 -15.63 9.18
N MET A 70 15.36 -14.45 8.78
CA MET A 70 16.79 -14.12 8.74
C MET A 70 17.02 -12.74 9.37
N HIS A 71 18.05 -12.58 10.17
CA HIS A 71 18.49 -11.26 10.59
C HIS A 71 19.25 -10.55 9.48
N MET A 72 19.17 -9.23 9.44
CA MET A 72 19.82 -8.42 8.41
C MET A 72 21.35 -8.59 8.38
N ASP A 73 21.97 -8.77 9.55
CA ASP A 73 23.41 -9.04 9.70
C ASP A 73 23.82 -10.45 9.23
N GLU A 74 22.85 -11.35 9.06
CA GLU A 74 23.07 -12.70 8.50
C GLU A 74 22.85 -12.76 6.97
N SER A 75 22.61 -11.63 6.31
CA SER A 75 22.23 -11.57 4.87
C SER A 75 23.24 -12.24 3.92
N SER A 76 24.52 -12.33 4.32
CA SER A 76 25.53 -13.10 3.57
C SER A 76 25.16 -14.58 3.39
N LYS A 77 24.31 -15.14 4.27
CA LYS A 77 23.81 -16.52 4.15
C LYS A 77 22.88 -16.72 2.95
N LEU A 78 22.35 -15.64 2.34
CA LEU A 78 21.62 -15.72 1.07
C LEU A 78 22.45 -16.36 -0.05
N ALA A 79 23.76 -16.17 -0.05
CA ALA A 79 24.67 -16.78 -1.00
C ALA A 79 24.71 -18.32 -0.93
N ASN A 80 24.39 -18.88 0.24
CA ASN A 80 24.37 -20.34 0.49
C ASN A 80 23.00 -20.99 0.26
N LEU A 81 22.01 -20.21 -0.15
CA LEU A 81 20.70 -20.72 -0.55
C LEU A 81 20.69 -20.91 -2.07
N ASP A 82 19.97 -21.90 -2.52
CA ASP A 82 19.82 -22.18 -3.95
C ASP A 82 18.52 -21.54 -4.47
N TRP A 83 18.65 -20.59 -5.39
CA TRP A 83 17.54 -19.84 -6.00
C TRP A 83 17.97 -19.22 -7.33
N ASP A 84 17.01 -18.99 -8.24
CA ASP A 84 17.27 -18.40 -9.56
C ASP A 84 17.01 -16.89 -9.59
N ILE A 85 15.87 -16.45 -9.03
CA ILE A 85 15.44 -15.05 -9.03
C ILE A 85 15.24 -14.57 -7.59
N LEU A 86 15.93 -13.48 -7.23
CA LEU A 86 15.69 -12.77 -5.97
C LEU A 86 14.74 -11.60 -6.20
N VAL A 87 13.71 -11.49 -5.38
CA VAL A 87 12.74 -10.40 -5.42
C VAL A 87 12.88 -9.55 -4.17
N VAL A 88 13.18 -8.27 -4.34
CA VAL A 88 13.31 -7.30 -3.25
C VAL A 88 12.23 -6.21 -3.37
N GLN A 89 11.80 -5.64 -2.24
CA GLN A 89 10.67 -4.71 -2.20
C GLN A 89 10.99 -3.42 -1.46
N PHE A 90 12.14 -3.37 -0.81
CA PHE A 90 12.50 -2.24 0.02
C PHE A 90 13.98 -1.85 -0.21
N TYR A 91 14.25 -0.56 -0.36
CA TYR A 91 15.59 -0.06 -0.69
C TYR A 91 16.66 -0.41 0.38
N GLU A 92 16.27 -0.63 1.63
CA GLU A 92 17.20 -1.04 2.68
C GLU A 92 17.86 -2.39 2.39
N PHE A 93 17.24 -3.24 1.58
CA PHE A 93 17.81 -4.52 1.17
C PHE A 93 18.98 -4.38 0.20
N ALA A 94 19.30 -3.17 -0.28
CA ALA A 94 20.56 -2.92 -1.01
C ALA A 94 21.78 -3.43 -0.26
N ASN A 95 21.76 -3.38 1.08
CA ASN A 95 22.85 -3.89 1.91
C ASN A 95 23.03 -5.42 1.85
N CYS A 96 22.00 -6.16 1.42
CA CYS A 96 22.02 -7.62 1.26
C CYS A 96 22.48 -8.04 -0.14
N ILE A 97 22.47 -7.14 -1.11
CA ILE A 97 22.69 -7.42 -2.53
C ILE A 97 24.14 -7.08 -2.89
N ASN A 98 24.96 -8.09 -3.03
CA ASN A 98 26.35 -7.95 -3.46
C ASN A 98 26.72 -9.08 -4.44
N ASP A 99 27.88 -9.01 -5.07
CA ASP A 99 28.29 -9.99 -6.09
C ASP A 99 28.37 -11.41 -5.54
N MET A 100 28.74 -11.59 -4.26
CA MET A 100 28.79 -12.90 -3.63
C MET A 100 27.39 -13.52 -3.48
N VAL A 101 26.37 -12.72 -3.20
CA VAL A 101 24.97 -13.16 -3.10
C VAL A 101 24.39 -13.38 -4.49
N MET A 102 24.62 -12.44 -5.40
CA MET A 102 23.97 -12.46 -6.71
C MET A 102 24.58 -13.48 -7.69
N GLN A 103 25.92 -13.61 -7.74
CA GLN A 103 26.55 -14.46 -8.74
C GLN A 103 25.96 -14.23 -10.15
N ASP A 104 25.53 -15.29 -10.84
CA ASP A 104 24.85 -15.23 -12.16
C ASP A 104 23.30 -15.20 -12.05
N ARG A 105 22.77 -14.91 -10.87
CA ARG A 105 21.35 -14.95 -10.56
C ARG A 105 20.65 -13.63 -10.93
N LYS A 106 19.33 -13.67 -11.09
CA LYS A 106 18.50 -12.54 -11.49
C LYS A 106 17.97 -11.78 -10.28
N LEU A 107 17.80 -10.47 -10.46
CA LEU A 107 17.22 -9.58 -9.44
C LEU A 107 15.99 -8.85 -10.00
N VAL A 108 14.88 -8.92 -9.28
CA VAL A 108 13.70 -8.09 -9.50
C VAL A 108 13.51 -7.16 -8.31
N TYR A 109 13.39 -5.87 -8.60
CA TYR A 109 13.07 -4.87 -7.58
C TYR A 109 11.65 -4.35 -7.77
N VAL A 110 10.79 -4.61 -6.77
CA VAL A 110 9.40 -4.10 -6.72
C VAL A 110 9.38 -2.75 -6.04
N ILE A 111 8.99 -1.72 -6.78
CA ILE A 111 8.98 -0.33 -6.33
C ILE A 111 7.57 0.02 -5.86
N HIS A 112 7.36 -0.04 -4.53
CA HIS A 112 6.11 0.35 -3.90
C HIS A 112 5.92 1.86 -3.84
N SER A 113 7.01 2.63 -3.83
CA SER A 113 7.03 4.09 -3.95
C SER A 113 8.43 4.53 -4.36
N VAL A 114 8.52 5.49 -5.26
CA VAL A 114 9.78 6.16 -5.54
C VAL A 114 10.13 7.04 -4.33
N PRO A 115 11.28 6.82 -3.64
CA PRO A 115 11.57 7.44 -2.34
C PRO A 115 11.59 8.96 -2.32
N THR A 116 11.77 9.59 -3.48
CA THR A 116 11.81 11.05 -3.63
C THR A 116 10.44 11.71 -3.56
N THR A 117 9.34 10.93 -3.60
CA THR A 117 7.97 11.49 -3.65
C THR A 117 7.59 12.23 -2.37
N GLU A 118 7.82 11.61 -1.22
CA GLU A 118 7.42 12.16 0.08
C GLU A 118 8.18 13.46 0.39
N PRO A 119 9.52 13.52 0.20
CA PRO A 119 10.27 14.74 0.33
C PRO A 119 9.94 15.83 -0.68
N MET A 120 9.64 15.45 -1.94
CA MET A 120 9.21 16.42 -2.96
C MET A 120 7.95 17.18 -2.54
N LEU A 121 6.99 16.51 -1.90
CA LEU A 121 5.80 17.15 -1.33
C LEU A 121 6.13 18.10 -0.18
N ALA A 122 7.25 17.90 0.50
CA ALA A 122 7.78 18.78 1.54
C ALA A 122 8.76 19.84 0.99
N GLY A 123 8.94 19.92 -0.34
CA GLY A 123 9.85 20.88 -0.99
C GLY A 123 11.30 20.41 -1.08
N ASP A 124 11.60 19.18 -0.68
CA ASP A 124 12.93 18.56 -0.83
C ASP A 124 12.84 17.36 -1.78
N PRO A 125 13.31 17.50 -3.04
CA PRO A 125 13.18 16.43 -4.04
C PRO A 125 13.93 15.14 -3.69
N PHE A 126 14.86 15.18 -2.73
CA PHE A 126 15.66 14.02 -2.33
C PHE A 126 15.57 13.70 -0.84
N GLY A 127 14.77 14.44 -0.08
CA GLY A 127 14.53 14.18 1.34
C GLY A 127 15.73 14.38 2.24
N GLY A 128 16.75 15.10 1.79
CA GLY A 128 17.99 15.26 2.53
C GLY A 128 18.70 13.93 2.86
N ASN A 129 18.15 12.78 2.42
CA ASN A 129 18.70 11.46 2.73
C ASN A 129 19.38 10.85 1.51
N GLU A 130 20.59 11.31 1.27
CA GLU A 130 21.47 10.80 0.23
C GLU A 130 21.66 9.28 0.31
N GLY A 131 21.67 8.71 1.53
CA GLY A 131 21.79 7.27 1.72
C GLY A 131 20.59 6.48 1.20
N VAL A 132 19.38 7.01 1.31
CA VAL A 132 18.17 6.41 0.72
C VAL A 132 18.26 6.43 -0.80
N ARG A 133 18.65 7.57 -1.37
CA ARG A 133 18.84 7.73 -2.82
C ARG A 133 19.86 6.74 -3.36
N GLN A 134 21.02 6.64 -2.73
CA GLN A 134 22.09 5.74 -3.15
C GLN A 134 21.66 4.27 -3.11
N LYS A 135 20.97 3.82 -2.06
CA LYS A 135 20.43 2.47 -1.95
C LYS A 135 19.40 2.17 -3.02
N PHE A 136 18.48 3.10 -3.26
CA PHE A 136 17.46 2.97 -4.30
C PHE A 136 18.10 2.87 -5.69
N GLU A 137 19.00 3.79 -6.03
CA GLU A 137 19.73 3.78 -7.31
C GLU A 137 20.57 2.51 -7.48
N TYR A 138 21.22 2.05 -6.41
CA TYR A 138 21.98 0.80 -6.43
C TYR A 138 21.11 -0.38 -6.82
N LEU A 139 19.93 -0.56 -6.18
CA LEU A 139 19.00 -1.61 -6.56
C LEU A 139 18.45 -1.41 -7.97
N CYS A 140 18.10 -0.19 -8.34
CA CYS A 140 17.64 0.11 -9.70
C CYS A 140 18.69 -0.23 -10.76
N ASN A 141 19.96 0.05 -10.51
CA ASN A 141 21.05 -0.31 -11.43
C ASN A 141 21.27 -1.82 -11.52
N ARG A 142 21.22 -2.52 -10.38
CA ARG A 142 21.54 -3.95 -10.27
C ARG A 142 20.41 -4.85 -10.75
N ALA A 143 19.15 -4.42 -10.63
CA ALA A 143 18.00 -5.22 -11.01
C ALA A 143 17.94 -5.46 -12.54
N ASP A 144 17.58 -6.69 -12.93
CA ASP A 144 17.25 -7.04 -14.31
C ASP A 144 15.90 -6.43 -14.71
N ILE A 145 14.91 -6.50 -13.82
CA ILE A 145 13.58 -5.90 -14.02
C ILE A 145 13.21 -5.04 -12.80
N LEU A 146 12.61 -3.88 -13.07
CA LEU A 146 11.96 -3.01 -12.10
C LEU A 146 10.45 -3.13 -12.25
N VAL A 147 9.74 -3.45 -11.17
CA VAL A 147 8.29 -3.55 -11.19
C VAL A 147 7.68 -2.37 -10.45
N CYS A 148 6.96 -1.51 -11.15
CA CYS A 148 6.17 -0.44 -10.56
C CYS A 148 4.75 -0.93 -10.26
N VAL A 149 4.20 -0.52 -9.10
CA VAL A 149 2.86 -0.95 -8.62
C VAL A 149 1.70 -0.21 -9.30
N SER A 150 1.99 0.80 -10.12
CA SER A 150 1.02 1.58 -10.90
C SER A 150 1.69 2.25 -12.09
N ASN A 151 0.92 2.70 -13.08
CA ASN A 151 1.44 3.52 -14.17
C ASN A 151 1.92 4.88 -13.64
N ALA A 152 1.26 5.44 -12.64
CA ALA A 152 1.69 6.69 -12.01
C ALA A 152 3.10 6.58 -11.41
N GLU A 153 3.43 5.46 -10.73
CA GLU A 153 4.79 5.21 -10.23
C GLU A 153 5.79 5.01 -11.38
N ARG A 154 5.38 4.31 -12.45
CA ARG A 154 6.22 4.16 -13.64
C ARG A 154 6.58 5.51 -14.26
N GLU A 155 5.58 6.37 -14.52
CA GLU A 155 5.81 7.69 -15.12
C GLU A 155 6.70 8.56 -14.22
N LYS A 156 6.49 8.51 -12.91
CA LYS A 156 7.33 9.21 -11.95
C LYS A 156 8.78 8.69 -11.98
N LEU A 157 8.97 7.37 -11.99
CA LEU A 157 10.30 6.76 -12.05
C LEU A 157 11.02 7.17 -13.34
N ILE A 158 10.33 7.12 -14.50
CA ILE A 158 10.91 7.53 -15.79
C ILE A 158 11.22 9.02 -15.80
N GLY A 159 10.37 9.87 -15.20
CA GLY A 159 10.59 11.31 -15.13
C GLY A 159 11.85 11.69 -14.36
N ILE A 160 12.22 10.91 -13.33
CA ILE A 160 13.42 11.16 -12.50
C ILE A 160 14.63 10.39 -13.04
N TYR A 161 14.40 9.16 -13.51
CA TYR A 161 15.44 8.20 -13.92
C TYR A 161 15.12 7.60 -15.30
N PRO A 162 15.18 8.37 -16.39
CA PRO A 162 14.79 7.92 -17.74
C PRO A 162 15.64 6.75 -18.26
N GLN A 163 16.85 6.55 -17.72
CA GLN A 163 17.75 5.47 -18.08
C GLN A 163 17.20 4.08 -17.73
N TYR A 164 16.21 3.96 -16.85
CA TYR A 164 15.65 2.66 -16.44
C TYR A 164 14.42 2.24 -17.27
N LYS A 165 13.96 3.07 -18.23
CA LYS A 165 12.71 2.90 -18.95
C LYS A 165 12.51 1.48 -19.51
N ASP A 166 13.54 0.89 -20.11
CA ASP A 166 13.43 -0.37 -20.86
C ASP A 166 13.27 -1.60 -19.95
N LYS A 167 13.71 -1.50 -18.69
CA LYS A 167 13.57 -2.59 -17.71
C LYS A 167 12.40 -2.45 -16.76
N ILE A 168 11.55 -1.42 -16.94
CA ILE A 168 10.36 -1.25 -16.13
C ILE A 168 9.20 -2.09 -16.66
N ARG A 169 8.52 -2.80 -15.74
CA ARG A 169 7.23 -3.44 -15.95
C ARG A 169 6.22 -2.85 -14.95
N VAL A 170 4.95 -2.82 -15.32
CA VAL A 170 3.87 -2.42 -14.40
C VAL A 170 3.06 -3.65 -14.03
N VAL A 171 3.02 -3.93 -12.74
CA VAL A 171 2.11 -4.92 -12.16
C VAL A 171 1.33 -4.21 -11.06
N HIS A 172 0.06 -3.91 -11.35
CA HIS A 172 -0.81 -3.33 -10.33
C HIS A 172 -0.93 -4.29 -9.14
N ASN A 173 -0.84 -3.74 -7.94
CA ASN A 173 -1.16 -4.52 -6.76
C ASN A 173 -2.59 -5.03 -6.82
N GLY A 174 -2.83 -6.18 -6.20
CA GLY A 174 -4.15 -6.80 -6.14
C GLY A 174 -4.55 -7.12 -4.70
N ILE A 175 -5.83 -7.33 -4.50
CA ILE A 175 -6.41 -7.76 -3.24
C ILE A 175 -7.35 -8.94 -3.46
N THR A 176 -7.38 -9.89 -2.53
CA THR A 176 -8.33 -11.00 -2.57
C THR A 176 -9.67 -10.54 -2.03
N PHE A 177 -10.72 -10.82 -2.74
CA PHE A 177 -12.10 -10.56 -2.32
C PHE A 177 -13.02 -11.68 -2.81
N ASP A 178 -14.13 -11.91 -2.08
CA ASP A 178 -15.20 -12.78 -2.53
C ASP A 178 -16.03 -12.07 -3.61
N GLU A 179 -16.62 -12.84 -4.54
CA GLU A 179 -17.46 -12.28 -5.60
C GLU A 179 -18.69 -11.55 -5.04
N GLU A 180 -19.18 -11.96 -3.86
CA GLU A 180 -20.22 -11.28 -3.11
C GLU A 180 -19.65 -10.05 -2.36
N ILE A 181 -19.40 -8.99 -3.11
CA ILE A 181 -18.98 -7.70 -2.52
C ILE A 181 -20.08 -7.19 -1.60
N THR A 182 -19.73 -6.91 -0.36
CA THR A 182 -20.67 -6.40 0.63
C THR A 182 -21.32 -5.10 0.16
N ASN A 183 -22.64 -5.06 0.12
CA ASN A 183 -23.36 -3.81 -0.14
C ASN A 183 -23.53 -3.04 1.19
N ASN A 184 -22.77 -1.99 1.36
CA ASN A 184 -22.96 -1.07 2.47
C ASN A 184 -24.03 -0.03 2.08
N GLU A 185 -25.15 -0.05 2.79
CA GLU A 185 -26.27 0.85 2.54
C GLU A 185 -26.40 1.98 3.59
N ASN A 186 -25.41 2.13 4.47
CA ASN A 186 -25.48 3.14 5.55
C ASN A 186 -25.62 4.56 5.00
N TYR A 187 -24.97 4.85 3.85
CA TYR A 187 -25.07 6.15 3.18
C TYR A 187 -26.51 6.55 2.84
N ARG A 188 -27.43 5.58 2.71
CA ARG A 188 -28.86 5.86 2.45
C ARG A 188 -29.55 6.47 3.66
N LYS A 189 -29.00 6.29 4.86
CA LYS A 189 -29.63 6.69 6.14
C LYS A 189 -29.24 8.10 6.55
N SER A 190 -27.94 8.43 6.54
CA SER A 190 -27.51 9.69 7.14
C SER A 190 -26.57 10.52 6.28
N ARG A 191 -25.57 9.90 5.61
CA ARG A 191 -24.46 10.56 4.91
C ARG A 191 -23.70 11.56 5.79
N ARG A 192 -23.54 11.21 7.07
CA ARG A 192 -22.93 12.08 8.08
C ARG A 192 -21.67 11.50 8.67
N VAL A 193 -21.47 10.17 8.64
CA VAL A 193 -20.33 9.48 9.25
C VAL A 193 -19.31 9.16 8.18
N PHE A 194 -18.26 9.97 8.12
CA PHE A 194 -17.13 9.76 7.23
C PHE A 194 -15.99 9.07 7.97
N GLY A 195 -15.24 8.22 7.28
CA GLY A 195 -14.09 7.52 7.84
C GLY A 195 -12.79 7.89 7.16
N TYR A 196 -11.73 7.84 7.92
CA TYR A 196 -10.34 7.81 7.44
C TYR A 196 -9.64 6.59 8.04
N ILE A 197 -8.89 5.85 7.23
CA ILE A 197 -8.02 4.78 7.71
C ILE A 197 -6.64 4.89 7.04
N GLY A 198 -5.58 4.93 7.84
CA GLY A 198 -4.23 5.07 7.33
C GLY A 198 -3.22 5.52 8.38
N ARG A 199 -1.97 5.69 7.95
CA ARG A 199 -0.91 6.25 8.79
C ARG A 199 -1.14 7.74 9.07
N THR A 200 -0.41 8.28 10.04
CA THR A 200 -0.55 9.67 10.49
C THR A 200 0.45 10.63 9.83
N ASP A 201 1.12 10.24 8.76
CA ASP A 201 2.04 11.14 8.08
C ASP A 201 1.30 12.26 7.30
N TYR A 202 1.98 13.40 7.13
CA TYR A 202 1.43 14.59 6.46
C TYR A 202 0.84 14.29 5.08
N ARG A 203 1.50 13.42 4.30
CA ARG A 203 1.09 13.06 2.95
C ARG A 203 -0.29 12.39 2.90
N LYS A 204 -0.74 11.81 4.02
CA LYS A 204 -2.04 11.13 4.11
C LYS A 204 -3.24 12.08 4.35
N GLY A 205 -3.00 13.38 4.57
CA GLY A 205 -4.03 14.41 4.50
C GLY A 205 -5.08 14.39 5.63
N ILE A 206 -4.77 13.85 6.82
CA ILE A 206 -5.75 13.79 7.93
C ILE A 206 -6.23 15.19 8.32
N LEU A 207 -5.33 16.17 8.39
CA LEU A 207 -5.70 17.54 8.77
C LEU A 207 -6.66 18.15 7.75
N GLU A 208 -6.45 17.86 6.46
CA GLU A 208 -7.35 18.30 5.40
C GLU A 208 -8.77 17.70 5.55
N CYS A 209 -8.87 16.42 5.92
CA CYS A 209 -10.15 15.80 6.27
C CYS A 209 -10.91 16.59 7.34
N ILE A 210 -10.22 16.89 8.44
CA ILE A 210 -10.82 17.60 9.59
C ILE A 210 -11.24 19.02 9.19
N GLN A 211 -10.38 19.72 8.45
CA GLN A 211 -10.67 21.07 7.95
C GLN A 211 -11.89 21.08 7.02
N SER A 212 -11.98 20.07 6.14
CA SER A 212 -13.06 20.00 5.14
C SER A 212 -14.44 19.75 5.73
N ILE A 213 -14.54 19.09 6.90
CA ILE A 213 -15.84 18.84 7.57
C ILE A 213 -16.20 19.92 8.59
N LYS A 214 -15.35 20.93 8.84
CA LYS A 214 -15.56 21.92 9.89
C LYS A 214 -16.93 22.57 9.84
N ASP A 215 -17.36 23.03 8.66
CA ASP A 215 -18.62 23.71 8.41
C ASP A 215 -19.73 22.78 7.88
N ILE A 216 -19.51 21.48 7.88
CA ILE A 216 -20.46 20.47 7.43
C ILE A 216 -21.03 19.76 8.66
N ASP A 217 -22.33 19.53 8.72
CA ASP A 217 -22.96 18.69 9.73
C ASP A 217 -22.60 17.23 9.48
N ALA A 218 -21.41 16.82 9.98
CA ALA A 218 -20.81 15.51 9.78
C ALA A 218 -19.89 15.13 10.94
N GLU A 219 -19.67 13.83 11.10
CA GLU A 219 -18.68 13.23 12.00
C GLU A 219 -17.52 12.64 11.17
N LEU A 220 -16.31 12.70 11.70
CA LEU A 220 -15.13 12.06 11.13
C LEU A 220 -14.57 11.02 12.11
N HIS A 221 -14.57 9.78 11.67
CA HIS A 221 -14.00 8.66 12.39
C HIS A 221 -12.60 8.36 11.82
N ILE A 222 -11.57 8.34 12.66
CA ILE A 222 -10.18 8.20 12.26
C ILE A 222 -9.60 6.91 12.84
N ALA A 223 -9.24 5.97 11.98
CA ALA A 223 -8.50 4.76 12.34
C ALA A 223 -7.02 4.93 11.93
N CYS A 224 -6.18 5.28 12.88
CA CYS A 224 -4.75 5.49 12.64
C CYS A 224 -3.90 5.03 13.83
N PRO A 225 -2.65 4.60 13.61
CA PRO A 225 -1.69 4.41 14.68
C PRO A 225 -1.24 5.76 15.22
N LYS A 226 -0.83 5.82 16.47
CA LYS A 226 -0.25 7.03 17.08
C LYS A 226 1.27 7.08 16.88
N ASN A 227 1.73 7.04 15.63
CA ASN A 227 3.15 6.88 15.32
C ASN A 227 3.91 8.21 15.24
N ASP A 228 3.26 9.29 14.78
CA ASP A 228 3.87 10.62 14.72
C ASP A 228 3.23 11.51 15.79
N SER A 229 3.89 11.61 16.94
CA SER A 229 3.41 12.41 18.07
C SER A 229 3.28 13.89 17.73
N SER A 230 4.23 14.44 16.97
CA SER A 230 4.25 15.88 16.65
C SER A 230 3.15 16.29 15.68
N TYR A 231 2.85 15.43 14.70
CA TYR A 231 1.76 15.70 13.75
C TYR A 231 0.39 15.48 14.39
N ILE A 232 0.25 14.44 15.22
CA ILE A 232 -0.97 14.20 16.01
C ILE A 232 -1.25 15.35 16.98
N GLU A 233 -0.24 15.90 17.64
CA GLU A 233 -0.39 17.07 18.52
C GLU A 233 -0.96 18.27 17.76
N LYS A 234 -0.45 18.56 16.57
CA LYS A 234 -0.98 19.64 15.69
C LYS A 234 -2.44 19.40 15.33
N ILE A 235 -2.81 18.15 15.01
CA ILE A 235 -4.18 17.75 14.71
C ILE A 235 -5.09 17.98 15.92
N LEU A 236 -4.68 17.54 17.10
CA LEU A 236 -5.48 17.69 18.33
C LEU A 236 -5.67 19.16 18.71
N LEU A 237 -4.62 19.99 18.60
CA LEU A 237 -4.72 21.44 18.81
C LEU A 237 -5.69 22.09 17.83
N TYR A 238 -5.69 21.68 16.57
CA TYR A 238 -6.65 22.20 15.60
C TYR A 238 -8.09 21.80 15.93
N ILE A 239 -8.33 20.54 16.31
CA ILE A 239 -9.66 20.03 16.73
C ILE A 239 -10.18 20.84 17.90
N GLU A 240 -9.35 21.13 18.91
CA GLU A 240 -9.71 21.94 20.07
C GLU A 240 -10.03 23.38 19.67
N ALA A 241 -9.15 24.04 18.93
CA ALA A 241 -9.34 25.42 18.47
C ALA A 241 -10.57 25.59 17.57
N ALA A 242 -10.96 24.55 16.85
CA ALA A 242 -12.14 24.54 15.98
C ALA A 242 -13.43 24.05 16.68
N ASN A 243 -13.39 23.68 17.96
CA ASN A 243 -14.50 23.11 18.74
C ASN A 243 -15.11 21.86 18.06
N MET A 244 -14.27 20.92 17.61
CA MET A 244 -14.71 19.72 16.86
C MET A 244 -14.58 18.43 17.66
N GLN A 245 -14.30 18.47 18.97
CA GLN A 245 -14.00 17.29 19.81
C GLN A 245 -15.13 16.26 19.79
N ASP A 246 -16.40 16.70 19.73
CA ASP A 246 -17.55 15.81 19.70
C ASP A 246 -17.78 15.16 18.33
N ARG A 247 -17.20 15.71 17.27
CA ARG A 247 -17.39 15.26 15.88
C ARG A 247 -16.21 14.50 15.27
N VAL A 248 -15.03 14.57 15.87
CA VAL A 248 -13.82 13.86 15.41
C VAL A 248 -13.47 12.76 16.41
N LYS A 249 -13.57 11.50 15.97
CA LYS A 249 -13.40 10.32 16.85
C LYS A 249 -12.22 9.47 16.41
N PHE A 250 -11.26 9.24 17.31
CA PHE A 250 -10.10 8.38 17.07
C PHE A 250 -10.36 6.96 17.56
N HIS A 251 -10.18 5.97 16.70
CA HIS A 251 -10.40 4.54 16.96
C HIS A 251 -9.10 3.75 17.20
N GLY A 252 -7.94 4.40 17.08
CA GLY A 252 -6.63 3.73 17.09
C GLY A 252 -6.41 2.90 15.81
N TRP A 253 -5.40 2.05 15.81
CA TRP A 253 -5.12 1.20 14.65
C TRP A 253 -6.15 0.06 14.55
N CYS A 254 -6.80 -0.04 13.42
CA CYS A 254 -7.81 -1.06 13.15
C CYS A 254 -7.29 -2.10 12.17
N VAL A 255 -7.25 -3.36 12.59
CA VAL A 255 -6.89 -4.54 11.78
C VAL A 255 -7.93 -5.65 11.96
N GLY A 256 -7.97 -6.62 11.05
CA GLY A 256 -8.87 -7.78 11.11
C GLY A 256 -10.34 -7.37 11.31
N GLU A 257 -11.02 -8.01 12.27
CA GLU A 257 -12.43 -7.78 12.56
C GLU A 257 -12.72 -6.33 13.01
N ARG A 258 -11.78 -5.67 13.71
CA ARG A 258 -11.92 -4.26 14.08
C ARG A 258 -11.96 -3.35 12.85
N LYS A 259 -11.15 -3.63 11.82
CA LYS A 259 -11.17 -2.89 10.55
C LYS A 259 -12.49 -3.09 9.82
N LYS A 260 -12.98 -4.32 9.76
CA LYS A 260 -14.28 -4.64 9.17
C LYS A 260 -15.42 -3.88 9.84
N ASN A 261 -15.48 -3.92 11.18
CA ASN A 261 -16.50 -3.21 11.95
C ASN A 261 -16.41 -1.69 11.79
N PHE A 262 -15.19 -1.15 11.76
CA PHE A 262 -14.95 0.26 11.48
C PHE A 262 -15.49 0.65 10.09
N LEU A 263 -15.08 -0.04 9.02
CA LEU A 263 -15.54 0.26 7.67
C LEU A 263 -17.07 0.12 7.53
N ASN A 264 -17.66 -0.92 8.09
CA ASN A 264 -19.11 -1.11 8.05
C ASN A 264 -19.91 -0.05 8.81
N SER A 265 -19.29 0.70 9.71
CA SER A 265 -19.96 1.79 10.46
C SER A 265 -20.05 3.11 9.70
N LEU A 266 -19.37 3.23 8.56
CA LEU A 266 -19.22 4.47 7.80
C LEU A 266 -20.32 4.65 6.75
N ASP A 267 -20.62 5.90 6.43
CA ASP A 267 -21.42 6.27 5.25
C ASP A 267 -20.54 6.41 3.99
N ALA A 268 -19.30 6.86 4.14
CA ALA A 268 -18.30 6.92 3.10
C ALA A 268 -16.88 6.92 3.68
N LEU A 269 -15.93 6.45 2.89
CA LEU A 269 -14.50 6.47 3.23
C LEU A 269 -13.80 7.62 2.50
N ILE A 270 -13.05 8.45 3.24
CA ILE A 270 -12.24 9.54 2.68
C ILE A 270 -10.79 9.09 2.54
N ILE A 271 -10.20 9.33 1.36
CA ILE A 271 -8.80 9.04 1.05
C ILE A 271 -8.14 10.33 0.57
N PRO A 272 -7.66 11.19 1.49
CA PRO A 272 -7.23 12.54 1.18
C PRO A 272 -5.73 12.62 0.88
N SER A 273 -5.12 11.54 0.48
CA SER A 273 -3.67 11.48 0.26
C SER A 273 -3.22 12.49 -0.80
N LEU A 274 -2.20 13.28 -0.48
CA LEU A 274 -1.55 14.19 -1.45
C LEU A 274 -0.94 13.41 -2.61
N TYR A 275 -0.48 12.20 -2.32
CA TYR A 275 -0.01 11.24 -3.31
C TYR A 275 -0.15 9.81 -2.77
N GLU A 276 -0.65 8.90 -3.59
CA GLU A 276 -0.76 7.49 -3.28
C GLU A 276 -0.12 6.67 -4.40
N PRO A 277 0.95 5.93 -4.13
CA PRO A 277 1.61 5.11 -5.15
C PRO A 277 0.69 4.10 -5.82
N PHE A 278 -0.20 3.49 -5.03
CA PHE A 278 -1.22 2.58 -5.51
C PHE A 278 -2.58 2.88 -4.89
N GLY A 279 -2.83 2.53 -3.63
CA GLY A 279 -4.09 2.84 -2.94
C GLY A 279 -4.87 1.62 -2.44
N TYR A 280 -4.24 0.72 -1.68
CA TYR A 280 -4.92 -0.43 -1.07
C TYR A 280 -6.17 -0.05 -0.28
N VAL A 281 -6.14 1.10 0.41
CA VAL A 281 -7.29 1.60 1.17
C VAL A 281 -8.53 1.82 0.30
N ALA A 282 -8.34 2.21 -0.98
CA ALA A 282 -9.45 2.32 -1.93
C ALA A 282 -10.04 0.95 -2.25
N LEU A 283 -9.21 -0.06 -2.55
CA LEU A 283 -9.67 -1.42 -2.79
C LEU A 283 -10.39 -2.00 -1.57
N GLU A 284 -9.85 -1.78 -0.37
CA GLU A 284 -10.48 -2.19 0.88
C GLU A 284 -11.87 -1.54 1.04
N GLY A 285 -12.00 -0.23 0.79
CA GLY A 285 -13.30 0.45 0.82
C GLY A 285 -14.30 -0.12 -0.19
N MET A 286 -13.83 -0.44 -1.41
CA MET A 286 -14.64 -1.07 -2.45
C MET A 286 -15.15 -2.45 -2.05
N MET A 287 -14.30 -3.28 -1.39
CA MET A 287 -14.69 -4.61 -0.90
C MET A 287 -15.85 -4.57 0.11
N TYR A 288 -15.91 -3.50 0.90
CA TYR A 288 -16.99 -3.28 1.85
C TYR A 288 -18.17 -2.49 1.27
N GLY A 289 -18.18 -2.25 -0.05
CA GLY A 289 -19.26 -1.51 -0.72
C GLY A 289 -19.38 -0.08 -0.27
N LEU A 290 -18.32 0.54 0.25
CA LEU A 290 -18.33 1.92 0.69
C LEU A 290 -18.24 2.88 -0.50
N PRO A 291 -19.05 3.94 -0.53
CA PRO A 291 -18.72 5.12 -1.33
C PRO A 291 -17.36 5.69 -0.90
N LEU A 292 -16.56 6.09 -1.88
CA LEU A 292 -15.25 6.69 -1.64
C LEU A 292 -15.27 8.18 -1.96
N ILE A 293 -14.57 8.98 -1.17
CA ILE A 293 -14.27 10.38 -1.48
C ILE A 293 -12.77 10.50 -1.48
N SER A 294 -12.16 10.67 -2.65
CA SER A 294 -10.73 10.42 -2.81
C SER A 294 -10.03 11.52 -3.60
N SER A 295 -8.79 11.79 -3.23
CA SER A 295 -7.90 12.47 -4.16
C SER A 295 -7.74 11.64 -5.45
N ASN A 296 -7.39 12.30 -6.54
CA ASN A 296 -7.14 11.66 -7.84
C ASN A 296 -5.65 11.61 -8.19
N ASN A 297 -4.77 11.52 -7.19
CA ASN A 297 -3.33 11.62 -7.42
C ASN A 297 -2.63 10.27 -7.24
N GLY A 298 -1.74 9.94 -8.18
CA GLY A 298 -1.01 8.68 -8.22
C GLY A 298 -1.89 7.51 -8.68
N GLY A 299 -1.68 6.33 -8.10
CA GLY A 299 -2.43 5.11 -8.42
C GLY A 299 -3.92 5.18 -8.10
N LEU A 300 -4.36 6.12 -7.26
CA LEU A 300 -5.79 6.32 -6.97
C LEU A 300 -6.59 6.69 -8.22
N ASP A 301 -6.02 7.48 -9.14
CA ASP A 301 -6.73 7.84 -10.37
C ASP A 301 -6.97 6.63 -11.28
N GLU A 302 -6.03 5.67 -11.29
CA GLU A 302 -6.15 4.42 -12.03
C GLU A 302 -7.22 3.50 -11.41
N ILE A 303 -7.25 3.37 -10.08
CA ILE A 303 -8.23 2.56 -9.34
C ILE A 303 -9.63 3.15 -9.48
N LEU A 304 -9.74 4.47 -9.47
CA LEU A 304 -11.01 5.20 -9.49
C LEU A 304 -11.38 5.70 -10.89
N GLU A 305 -10.97 4.99 -11.95
CA GLU A 305 -11.31 5.35 -13.33
C GLU A 305 -12.83 5.49 -13.49
N GLY A 306 -13.28 6.63 -14.07
CA GLY A 306 -14.71 6.93 -14.29
C GLY A 306 -15.53 7.25 -13.03
N TYR A 307 -14.94 7.21 -11.84
CA TYR A 307 -15.63 7.50 -10.59
C TYR A 307 -15.73 9.00 -10.31
N ARG A 308 -16.87 9.47 -9.78
CA ARG A 308 -17.22 10.88 -9.70
C ARG A 308 -16.63 11.63 -8.50
N TYR A 309 -16.64 11.01 -7.29
CA TYR A 309 -16.25 11.72 -6.06
C TYR A 309 -14.73 11.76 -5.87
N LYS A 310 -14.04 12.17 -6.93
CA LYS A 310 -12.61 12.45 -6.95
C LYS A 310 -12.35 13.96 -6.94
N TYR A 311 -11.22 14.37 -6.36
CA TYR A 311 -10.79 15.76 -6.36
C TYR A 311 -9.27 15.87 -6.51
N ASP A 312 -8.80 17.01 -7.05
CA ASP A 312 -7.39 17.37 -7.04
C ASP A 312 -6.97 17.78 -5.64
N PRO A 313 -6.01 17.07 -4.99
CA PRO A 313 -5.59 17.37 -3.62
C PRO A 313 -4.95 18.76 -3.46
N TYR A 314 -4.55 19.40 -4.54
CA TYR A 314 -4.00 20.76 -4.54
C TYR A 314 -5.06 21.83 -4.82
N SER A 315 -6.28 21.45 -5.13
CA SER A 315 -7.38 22.40 -5.37
C SER A 315 -7.93 22.97 -4.06
N LYS A 316 -8.17 24.28 -4.04
CA LYS A 316 -8.82 24.91 -2.89
C LYS A 316 -10.22 24.32 -2.68
N ASP A 317 -10.51 23.90 -1.46
CA ASP A 317 -11.78 23.29 -1.07
C ASP A 317 -12.16 22.01 -1.85
N GLY A 318 -11.21 21.36 -2.54
CA GLY A 318 -11.49 20.19 -3.38
C GLY A 318 -12.18 19.07 -2.63
N LEU A 319 -11.64 18.65 -1.48
CA LEU A 319 -12.24 17.62 -0.63
C LEU A 319 -13.61 18.05 -0.09
N LYS A 320 -13.75 19.29 0.39
CA LYS A 320 -15.04 19.82 0.88
C LYS A 320 -16.11 19.74 -0.20
N ASN A 321 -15.79 20.14 -1.44
CA ASN A 321 -16.71 20.10 -2.55
C ASN A 321 -17.10 18.67 -2.93
N ALA A 322 -16.16 17.72 -2.89
CA ALA A 322 -16.44 16.30 -3.15
C ALA A 322 -17.37 15.70 -2.06
N ILE A 323 -17.16 16.05 -0.78
CA ILE A 323 -18.07 15.67 0.32
C ILE A 323 -19.47 16.22 0.09
N LEU A 324 -19.59 17.50 -0.28
CA LEU A 324 -20.88 18.14 -0.53
C LEU A 324 -21.60 17.51 -1.73
N ALA A 325 -20.89 17.21 -2.82
CA ALA A 325 -21.45 16.50 -3.97
C ALA A 325 -22.01 15.14 -3.58
N PHE A 326 -21.25 14.32 -2.83
CA PHE A 326 -21.74 13.03 -2.31
C PHE A 326 -23.00 13.18 -1.45
N ARG A 327 -23.08 14.21 -0.63
CA ARG A 327 -24.24 14.44 0.25
C ARG A 327 -25.49 14.90 -0.51
N GLN A 328 -25.32 15.61 -1.62
CA GLN A 328 -26.41 16.17 -2.42
C GLN A 328 -26.98 15.16 -3.42
N ASP A 329 -26.18 14.21 -3.89
CA ASP A 329 -26.62 13.24 -4.88
C ASP A 329 -27.73 12.32 -4.34
N SER A 330 -28.61 11.88 -5.21
CA SER A 330 -29.65 10.90 -4.88
C SER A 330 -29.05 9.52 -4.59
N ASN A 331 -29.80 8.65 -3.90
CA ASN A 331 -29.34 7.27 -3.68
C ASN A 331 -29.09 6.53 -5.00
N SER A 332 -29.87 6.81 -6.04
CA SER A 332 -29.70 6.20 -7.37
C SER A 332 -28.39 6.63 -8.04
N GLU A 333 -27.98 7.89 -7.91
CA GLU A 333 -26.70 8.37 -8.41
C GLU A 333 -25.53 7.72 -7.68
N ILE A 334 -25.61 7.61 -6.36
CA ILE A 334 -24.58 6.92 -5.56
C ILE A 334 -24.49 5.44 -5.94
N GLU A 335 -25.63 4.76 -6.15
CA GLU A 335 -25.65 3.36 -6.61
C GLU A 335 -24.96 3.17 -7.97
N GLN A 336 -25.15 4.12 -8.89
CA GLN A 336 -24.43 4.11 -10.16
C GLN A 336 -22.91 4.21 -9.95
N GLN A 337 -22.48 5.10 -9.05
CA GLN A 337 -21.07 5.25 -8.71
C GLN A 337 -20.51 3.98 -8.05
N GLN A 338 -21.26 3.33 -7.19
CA GLN A 338 -20.84 2.06 -6.58
C GLN A 338 -20.73 0.91 -7.60
N LYS A 339 -21.55 0.90 -8.65
CA LYS A 339 -21.37 -0.05 -9.75
C LYS A 339 -20.02 0.14 -10.46
N ILE A 340 -19.60 1.39 -10.67
CA ILE A 340 -18.29 1.71 -11.24
C ILE A 340 -17.18 1.19 -10.33
N LEU A 341 -17.27 1.42 -9.01
CA LEU A 341 -16.28 0.91 -8.06
C LEU A 341 -16.19 -0.62 -8.05
N ARG A 342 -17.32 -1.32 -8.13
CA ARG A 342 -17.33 -2.79 -8.20
C ARG A 342 -16.67 -3.31 -9.47
N GLU A 343 -16.95 -2.69 -10.63
CA GLU A 343 -16.30 -3.10 -11.88
C GLU A 343 -14.81 -2.78 -11.88
N ASN A 344 -14.42 -1.66 -11.27
CA ASN A 344 -13.00 -1.33 -11.12
C ASN A 344 -12.29 -2.32 -10.18
N LEU A 345 -12.90 -2.70 -9.05
CA LEU A 345 -12.31 -3.66 -8.10
C LEU A 345 -11.93 -4.98 -8.78
N LYS A 346 -12.76 -5.47 -9.71
CA LYS A 346 -12.49 -6.73 -10.45
C LYS A 346 -11.18 -6.71 -11.23
N LYS A 347 -10.71 -5.52 -11.64
CA LYS A 347 -9.43 -5.36 -12.37
C LYS A 347 -8.19 -5.56 -11.50
N PHE A 348 -8.38 -5.57 -10.16
CA PHE A 348 -7.32 -5.61 -9.16
C PHE A 348 -7.40 -6.85 -8.25
N HIS A 349 -7.79 -8.00 -8.81
CA HIS A 349 -7.76 -9.24 -8.04
C HIS A 349 -6.32 -9.75 -7.85
N ALA A 350 -5.99 -10.21 -6.65
CA ALA A 350 -4.62 -10.62 -6.31
C ALA A 350 -4.12 -11.82 -7.13
N LYS A 351 -5.03 -12.70 -7.58
CA LYS A 351 -4.67 -13.80 -8.47
C LYS A 351 -4.11 -13.28 -9.80
N ASP A 352 -4.74 -12.26 -10.40
CA ASP A 352 -4.29 -11.67 -11.66
C ASP A 352 -2.94 -10.95 -11.49
N MET A 353 -2.72 -10.34 -10.32
CA MET A 353 -1.41 -9.79 -9.94
C MET A 353 -0.35 -10.90 -9.93
N SER A 354 -0.60 -12.01 -9.24
CA SER A 354 0.32 -13.14 -9.17
C SER A 354 0.61 -13.76 -10.54
N GLU A 355 -0.41 -13.90 -11.41
CA GLU A 355 -0.24 -14.39 -12.78
C GLU A 355 0.66 -13.49 -13.62
N LYS A 356 0.54 -12.16 -13.49
CA LYS A 356 1.43 -11.20 -14.16
C LYS A 356 2.88 -11.32 -13.66
N TYR A 357 3.09 -11.56 -12.38
CA TYR A 357 4.43 -11.85 -11.87
C TYR A 357 5.01 -13.14 -12.45
N CYS A 358 4.19 -14.19 -12.63
CA CYS A 358 4.66 -15.42 -13.29
C CYS A 358 5.20 -15.17 -14.70
N LEU A 359 4.58 -14.27 -15.47
CA LEU A 359 5.09 -13.89 -16.81
C LEU A 359 6.47 -13.22 -16.73
N ILE A 360 6.70 -12.40 -15.69
CA ILE A 360 8.02 -11.77 -15.45
C ILE A 360 9.08 -12.84 -15.11
N TRP A 361 8.70 -13.83 -14.27
CA TRP A 361 9.60 -14.93 -13.95
C TRP A 361 9.98 -15.75 -15.19
N GLU A 362 9.02 -16.03 -16.04
CA GLU A 362 9.23 -16.74 -17.31
C GLU A 362 10.09 -15.93 -18.28
N GLU A 363 9.91 -14.61 -18.39
CA GLU A 363 10.74 -13.70 -19.17
C GLU A 363 12.21 -13.79 -18.73
N LEU A 364 12.50 -13.81 -17.43
CA LEU A 364 13.85 -13.81 -16.89
C LEU A 364 14.57 -15.16 -16.98
N ILE A 365 13.83 -16.26 -16.98
CA ILE A 365 14.43 -17.61 -17.02
C ILE A 365 14.66 -18.07 -18.45
N ASN A 366 13.80 -17.69 -19.38
CA ASN A 366 13.87 -18.12 -20.77
C ASN A 366 14.61 -17.12 -21.70
N GLY A 367 14.89 -15.93 -21.24
CA GLY A 367 15.63 -14.88 -21.97
C GLY A 367 17.07 -14.80 -21.54
#